data_358aac5cc9106d422123be2525987e91
#
_entry.id   358aac5cc9106d422123be2525987e91
#
_cell.length_a   1.000
_cell.length_b   1.000
_cell.length_c   1.000
_cell.angle_alpha   90.00
_cell.angle_beta   90.00
_cell.angle_gamma   90.00
#
_symmetry.space_group_name_H-M   'P 1'
#
loop_
_entity.id
_entity.type
_entity.pdbx_description
1 polymer ?
#
loop_
_entity_poly.entity_id
_entity_poly.type
_entity_poly.pdbx_seq_one_letter_code
_entity_poly.pdbx_strand_id
1 'polypeptide(L)'
;MNDIPDVKVREAMTYAIDRTALCDSVLFGTASPNSNFLQTGLIGASDDMEQFEYNPEKAKELLAEAGYADGYDLRITVNTKYPTGVKIATAIQAQMKEAGINVEVEQVDSAAWTDMKKSGGVTCGIGNWYVDYNDPDSMLYPVSDGRVDLSSMFWHNDEFKQLMIDGVQTDDDAQRQEIYARADEILTHEEFAVAMLYNETLFYLKKPYVKDFEVTFTYRTMFKDADIEK
;
A
#
# COMPACT_ATOMS: atom_id res chain seq x y z
N MET A 1 -3.26 -5.68 -7.59
CA MET A 1 -3.53 -5.48 -9.04
C MET A 1 -3.64 -6.85 -9.74
N ASN A 2 -4.69 -7.59 -9.39
CA ASN A 2 -4.80 -9.03 -9.69
C ASN A 2 -4.96 -9.39 -11.18
N ASP A 3 -5.67 -8.57 -11.94
CA ASP A 3 -5.98 -8.85 -13.35
C ASP A 3 -5.28 -7.89 -14.31
N ILE A 4 -4.17 -7.31 -13.87
CA ILE A 4 -3.29 -6.49 -14.70
C ILE A 4 -2.01 -7.31 -14.93
N PRO A 5 -1.98 -8.17 -15.95
CA PRO A 5 -0.90 -9.15 -16.13
C PRO A 5 0.43 -8.52 -16.54
N ASP A 6 0.38 -7.40 -17.26
CA ASP A 6 1.58 -6.74 -17.75
C ASP A 6 2.20 -5.87 -16.67
N VAL A 7 3.45 -6.16 -16.32
CA VAL A 7 4.22 -5.42 -15.31
C VAL A 7 4.44 -3.96 -15.72
N LYS A 8 4.62 -3.67 -17.00
CA LYS A 8 4.79 -2.29 -17.49
C LYS A 8 3.54 -1.44 -17.31
N VAL A 9 2.35 -2.05 -17.41
CA VAL A 9 1.10 -1.35 -17.08
C VAL A 9 1.04 -1.02 -15.60
N ARG A 10 1.44 -1.96 -14.72
CA ARG A 10 1.48 -1.72 -13.28
C ARG A 10 2.54 -0.67 -12.90
N GLU A 11 3.69 -0.70 -13.56
CA GLU A 11 4.73 0.34 -13.44
C GLU A 11 4.20 1.71 -13.91
N ALA A 12 3.55 1.78 -15.07
CA ALA A 12 2.94 3.00 -15.59
C ALA A 12 1.93 3.60 -14.60
N MET A 13 1.08 2.76 -14.00
CA MET A 13 0.14 3.20 -12.95
C MET A 13 0.88 3.83 -11.76
N THR A 14 2.03 3.30 -11.38
CA THR A 14 2.84 3.80 -10.26
C THR A 14 3.39 5.20 -10.55
N TYR A 15 3.86 5.47 -11.77
CA TYR A 15 4.31 6.80 -12.20
C TYR A 15 3.16 7.77 -12.50
N ALA A 16 1.96 7.28 -12.73
CA ALA A 16 0.77 8.10 -12.96
C ALA A 16 0.12 8.66 -11.68
N ILE A 17 0.70 8.43 -10.49
CA ILE A 17 0.16 8.85 -9.20
C ILE A 17 1.03 9.93 -8.57
N ASP A 18 0.50 11.15 -8.42
CA ASP A 18 1.08 12.23 -7.62
C ASP A 18 0.76 12.02 -6.14
N ARG A 19 1.65 11.35 -5.44
CA ARG A 19 1.53 11.04 -4.00
C ARG A 19 1.56 12.28 -3.14
N THR A 20 2.37 13.28 -3.53
CA THR A 20 2.48 14.55 -2.81
C THR A 20 1.16 15.30 -2.87
N ALA A 21 0.57 15.43 -4.07
CA ALA A 21 -0.75 16.06 -4.21
C ALA A 21 -1.85 15.31 -3.45
N LEU A 22 -1.80 13.97 -3.38
CA LEU A 22 -2.73 13.20 -2.55
C LEU A 22 -2.57 13.54 -1.06
N CYS A 23 -1.34 13.58 -0.54
CA CYS A 23 -1.07 13.91 0.86
C CYS A 23 -1.52 15.32 1.21
N ASP A 24 -1.23 16.30 0.37
CA ASP A 24 -1.52 17.71 0.64
C ASP A 24 -3.00 18.04 0.47
N SER A 25 -3.60 17.62 -0.66
CA SER A 25 -4.93 18.09 -1.05
C SER A 25 -6.06 17.19 -0.58
N VAL A 26 -5.85 15.86 -0.53
CA VAL A 26 -6.87 14.88 -0.13
C VAL A 26 -6.79 14.56 1.35
N LEU A 27 -5.56 14.44 1.87
CA LEU A 27 -5.27 14.04 3.24
C LEU A 27 -4.89 15.22 4.15
N PHE A 28 -4.89 16.46 3.61
CA PHE A 28 -4.68 17.70 4.37
C PHE A 28 -3.37 17.71 5.18
N GLY A 29 -2.29 17.13 4.66
CA GLY A 29 -0.99 17.05 5.30
C GLY A 29 -0.93 16.09 6.50
N THR A 30 -1.89 15.17 6.62
CA THR A 30 -1.91 14.15 7.69
C THR A 30 -1.22 12.85 7.30
N ALA A 31 -0.51 12.84 6.18
CA ALA A 31 0.22 11.70 5.67
C ALA A 31 1.48 12.14 4.94
N SER A 32 2.43 11.24 4.77
CA SER A 32 3.65 11.44 3.99
C SER A 32 3.68 10.52 2.78
N PRO A 33 4.07 11.02 1.58
CA PRO A 33 4.24 10.17 0.40
C PRO A 33 5.14 8.98 0.69
N ASN A 34 4.79 7.82 0.13
CA ASN A 34 5.59 6.62 0.29
C ASN A 34 5.45 5.70 -0.93
N SER A 35 6.54 5.07 -1.34
CA SER A 35 6.61 4.09 -2.43
C SER A 35 6.93 2.67 -1.96
N ASN A 36 7.38 2.50 -0.72
CA ASN A 36 7.78 1.23 -0.14
C ASN A 36 6.65 0.63 0.69
N PHE A 37 6.53 -0.69 0.71
CA PHE A 37 5.49 -1.35 1.51
C PHE A 37 5.86 -1.42 2.99
N LEU A 38 7.13 -1.70 3.29
CA LEU A 38 7.62 -1.70 4.66
C LEU A 38 7.72 -0.28 5.21
N GLN A 39 7.15 -0.08 6.38
CA GLN A 39 7.19 1.20 7.09
C GLN A 39 8.55 1.41 7.75
N THR A 40 9.03 2.66 7.76
CA THR A 40 10.24 3.07 8.48
C THR A 40 10.23 2.58 9.94
N GLY A 41 11.30 1.94 10.36
CA GLY A 41 11.45 1.36 11.69
C GLY A 41 11.20 -0.15 11.78
N LEU A 42 10.68 -0.78 10.73
CA LEU A 42 10.66 -2.23 10.59
C LEU A 42 12.00 -2.75 10.04
N ILE A 43 12.39 -3.96 10.43
CA ILE A 43 13.47 -4.69 9.79
C ILE A 43 13.10 -4.87 8.30
N GLY A 44 14.05 -4.64 7.40
CA GLY A 44 13.83 -4.68 5.96
C GLY A 44 13.39 -3.35 5.35
N ALA A 45 12.87 -2.41 6.14
CA ALA A 45 12.62 -1.07 5.61
C ALA A 45 13.92 -0.39 5.17
N SER A 46 13.91 0.22 4.00
CA SER A 46 15.06 0.90 3.40
C SER A 46 14.69 2.31 2.98
N ASP A 47 15.44 3.29 3.48
CA ASP A 47 15.34 4.67 3.03
C ASP A 47 16.07 4.89 1.70
N ASP A 48 16.88 3.90 1.25
CA ASP A 48 17.64 3.95 -0.01
C ASP A 48 16.81 3.47 -1.23
N MET A 49 15.62 2.89 -1.02
CA MET A 49 14.74 2.53 -2.12
C MET A 49 14.22 3.76 -2.86
N GLU A 50 14.18 3.66 -4.19
CA GLU A 50 13.67 4.73 -5.05
C GLU A 50 12.24 5.13 -4.67
N GLN A 51 12.02 6.44 -4.52
CA GLN A 51 10.68 6.98 -4.38
C GLN A 51 10.17 7.39 -5.76
N PHE A 52 9.02 6.84 -6.17
CA PHE A 52 8.47 7.12 -7.50
C PHE A 52 7.89 8.54 -7.56
N GLU A 53 8.51 9.36 -8.39
CA GLU A 53 8.00 10.69 -8.70
C GLU A 53 6.83 10.60 -9.69
N TYR A 54 5.90 11.54 -9.59
CA TYR A 54 4.84 11.69 -10.57
C TYR A 54 5.39 12.03 -11.94
N ASN A 55 5.18 11.15 -12.92
CA ASN A 55 5.69 11.32 -14.29
C ASN A 55 4.70 10.71 -15.30
N PRO A 56 3.65 11.45 -15.68
CA PRO A 56 2.66 10.96 -16.63
C PRO A 56 3.22 10.67 -18.02
N GLU A 57 4.31 11.34 -18.44
CA GLU A 57 4.94 11.07 -19.73
C GLU A 57 5.65 9.71 -19.71
N LYS A 58 6.40 9.38 -18.65
CA LYS A 58 6.99 8.05 -18.48
C LYS A 58 5.90 6.98 -18.43
N ALA A 59 4.79 7.26 -17.77
CA ALA A 59 3.65 6.33 -17.73
C ALA A 59 3.08 6.06 -19.14
N LYS A 60 2.96 7.09 -19.99
CA LYS A 60 2.54 6.91 -21.39
C LYS A 60 3.54 6.07 -22.20
N GLU A 61 4.83 6.31 -22.02
CA GLU A 61 5.88 5.52 -22.69
C GLU A 61 5.77 4.05 -22.31
N LEU A 62 5.63 3.73 -21.02
CA LEU A 62 5.47 2.37 -20.53
C LEU A 62 4.19 1.71 -21.06
N LEU A 63 3.07 2.44 -21.13
CA LEU A 63 1.83 1.94 -21.72
C LEU A 63 2.01 1.65 -23.22
N ALA A 64 2.69 2.53 -23.95
CA ALA A 64 2.96 2.30 -25.37
C ALA A 64 3.85 1.06 -25.60
N GLU A 65 4.86 0.86 -24.75
CA GLU A 65 5.71 -0.34 -24.78
C GLU A 65 4.93 -1.63 -24.45
N ALA A 66 3.91 -1.52 -23.59
CA ALA A 66 2.99 -2.62 -23.26
C ALA A 66 1.91 -2.85 -24.34
N GLY A 67 1.90 -2.04 -25.42
CA GLY A 67 0.92 -2.17 -26.51
C GLY A 67 -0.36 -1.33 -26.34
N TYR A 68 -0.40 -0.42 -25.36
CA TYR A 68 -1.56 0.43 -25.03
C TYR A 68 -1.31 1.91 -25.35
N ALA A 69 -0.71 2.20 -26.52
CA ALA A 69 -0.43 3.57 -26.94
C ALA A 69 -1.69 4.46 -27.09
N ASP A 70 -2.85 3.84 -27.35
CA ASP A 70 -4.13 4.53 -27.48
C ASP A 70 -4.86 4.72 -26.12
N GLY A 71 -4.26 4.25 -25.01
CA GLY A 71 -4.78 4.32 -23.66
C GLY A 71 -5.11 2.97 -23.04
N TYR A 72 -5.33 2.96 -21.72
CA TYR A 72 -5.65 1.78 -20.94
C TYR A 72 -6.88 2.00 -20.08
N ASP A 73 -7.85 1.09 -20.13
CA ASP A 73 -9.06 1.16 -19.30
C ASP A 73 -8.84 0.37 -18.00
N LEU A 74 -9.05 1.02 -16.86
CA LEU A 74 -8.84 0.48 -15.53
C LEU A 74 -10.08 0.66 -14.66
N ARG A 75 -10.48 -0.37 -13.93
CA ARG A 75 -11.47 -0.27 -12.86
C ARG A 75 -10.78 -0.28 -11.49
N ILE A 76 -11.04 0.76 -10.70
CA ILE A 76 -10.63 0.84 -9.29
C ILE A 76 -11.87 0.66 -8.41
N THR A 77 -11.92 -0.46 -7.68
CA THR A 77 -13.02 -0.74 -6.75
C THR A 77 -12.71 -0.18 -5.37
N VAL A 78 -13.66 0.48 -4.74
CA VAL A 78 -13.52 1.09 -3.41
C VAL A 78 -14.68 0.71 -2.50
N ASN A 79 -14.37 0.47 -1.22
CA ASN A 79 -15.37 0.22 -0.21
C ASN A 79 -15.92 1.54 0.36
N THR A 80 -17.21 1.80 0.20
CA THR A 80 -17.87 3.04 0.66
C THR A 80 -17.88 3.23 2.18
N LYS A 81 -17.57 2.18 2.95
CA LYS A 81 -17.34 2.29 4.40
C LYS A 81 -16.16 3.24 4.73
N TYR A 82 -15.23 3.41 3.79
CA TYR A 82 -14.04 4.25 3.96
C TYR A 82 -14.08 5.45 3.00
N PRO A 83 -14.71 6.57 3.39
CA PRO A 83 -14.89 7.73 2.51
C PRO A 83 -13.59 8.34 2.00
N THR A 84 -12.49 8.22 2.76
CA THR A 84 -11.16 8.65 2.33
C THR A 84 -10.68 7.87 1.12
N GLY A 85 -10.91 6.55 1.08
CA GLY A 85 -10.57 5.72 -0.07
C GLY A 85 -11.30 6.14 -1.34
N VAL A 86 -12.58 6.54 -1.23
CA VAL A 86 -13.35 7.08 -2.36
C VAL A 86 -12.74 8.38 -2.89
N LYS A 87 -12.35 9.30 -1.99
CA LYS A 87 -11.69 10.56 -2.38
C LYS A 87 -10.34 10.33 -3.06
N ILE A 88 -9.53 9.40 -2.52
CA ILE A 88 -8.25 9.00 -3.10
C ILE A 88 -8.47 8.44 -4.51
N ALA A 89 -9.38 7.49 -4.70
CA ALA A 89 -9.66 6.91 -6.00
C ALA A 89 -10.10 7.97 -7.02
N THR A 90 -10.91 8.94 -6.59
CA THR A 90 -11.35 10.05 -7.46
C THR A 90 -10.17 10.97 -7.86
N ALA A 91 -9.25 11.23 -6.93
CA ALA A 91 -8.05 12.01 -7.24
C ALA A 91 -7.10 11.24 -8.17
N ILE A 92 -6.87 9.95 -7.92
CA ILE A 92 -6.08 9.07 -8.79
C ILE A 92 -6.69 8.97 -10.20
N GLN A 93 -8.01 8.89 -10.32
CA GLN A 93 -8.70 8.91 -11.61
C GLN A 93 -8.35 10.15 -12.43
N ALA A 94 -8.31 11.33 -11.81
CA ALA A 94 -7.95 12.56 -12.48
C ALA A 94 -6.46 12.59 -12.89
N GLN A 95 -5.55 12.12 -12.03
CA GLN A 95 -4.12 12.06 -12.31
C GLN A 95 -3.80 11.06 -13.42
N MET A 96 -4.33 9.86 -13.34
CA MET A 96 -4.11 8.77 -14.30
C MET A 96 -4.62 9.11 -15.71
N LYS A 97 -5.62 9.97 -15.81
CA LYS A 97 -6.12 10.45 -17.10
C LYS A 97 -5.05 11.19 -17.89
N GLU A 98 -4.17 11.92 -17.23
CA GLU A 98 -3.04 12.62 -17.87
C GLU A 98 -2.03 11.63 -18.46
N ALA A 99 -1.92 10.45 -17.90
CA ALA A 99 -1.10 9.35 -18.39
C ALA A 99 -1.79 8.47 -19.46
N GLY A 100 -3.02 8.79 -19.86
CA GLY A 100 -3.78 7.98 -20.81
C GLY A 100 -4.45 6.76 -20.21
N ILE A 101 -4.60 6.69 -18.86
CA ILE A 101 -5.32 5.63 -18.18
C ILE A 101 -6.73 6.12 -17.86
N ASN A 102 -7.75 5.46 -18.43
CA ASN A 102 -9.15 5.77 -18.21
C ASN A 102 -9.65 4.98 -16.99
N VAL A 103 -9.78 5.62 -15.85
CA VAL A 103 -10.19 4.97 -14.61
C VAL A 103 -11.72 5.06 -14.44
N GLU A 104 -12.36 3.91 -14.23
CA GLU A 104 -13.72 3.81 -13.68
C GLU A 104 -13.61 3.55 -12.17
N VAL A 105 -14.22 4.42 -11.35
CA VAL A 105 -14.27 4.23 -9.89
C VAL A 105 -15.56 3.50 -9.53
N GLU A 106 -15.45 2.22 -9.21
CA GLU A 106 -16.53 1.36 -8.76
C GLU A 106 -16.70 1.43 -7.26
N GLN A 107 -17.82 1.95 -6.78
CA GLN A 107 -18.12 2.08 -5.36
C GLN A 107 -19.03 0.95 -4.90
N VAL A 108 -18.60 0.16 -3.94
CA VAL A 108 -19.34 -0.97 -3.41
C VAL A 108 -19.49 -0.89 -1.88
N ASP A 109 -20.51 -1.51 -1.33
CA ASP A 109 -20.62 -1.66 0.12
C ASP A 109 -19.68 -2.75 0.69
N SER A 110 -19.61 -2.87 2.03
CA SER A 110 -18.68 -3.80 2.68
C SER A 110 -18.99 -5.27 2.41
N ALA A 111 -20.23 -5.64 2.15
CA ALA A 111 -20.60 -7.02 1.86
C ALA A 111 -20.13 -7.39 0.45
N ALA A 112 -20.50 -6.57 -0.54
CA ALA A 112 -20.05 -6.73 -1.92
C ALA A 112 -18.53 -6.68 -2.05
N TRP A 113 -17.86 -5.76 -1.32
CA TRP A 113 -16.40 -5.69 -1.25
C TRP A 113 -15.77 -7.01 -0.78
N THR A 114 -16.32 -7.59 0.30
CA THR A 114 -15.81 -8.85 0.87
C THR A 114 -15.99 -10.01 -0.11
N ASP A 115 -17.15 -10.09 -0.75
CA ASP A 115 -17.45 -11.15 -1.72
C ASP A 115 -16.57 -11.03 -2.98
N MET A 116 -16.40 -9.81 -3.51
CA MET A 116 -15.52 -9.56 -4.64
C MET A 116 -14.06 -9.89 -4.33
N LYS A 117 -13.60 -9.54 -3.13
CA LYS A 117 -12.24 -9.91 -2.69
C LYS A 117 -12.04 -11.42 -2.69
N LYS A 118 -12.97 -12.18 -2.13
CA LYS A 118 -12.87 -13.65 -2.05
C LYS A 118 -12.94 -14.33 -3.42
N SER A 119 -13.69 -13.75 -4.34
CA SER A 119 -13.87 -14.31 -5.69
C SER A 119 -12.85 -13.85 -6.73
N GLY A 120 -11.90 -12.96 -6.36
CA GLY A 120 -10.98 -12.34 -7.32
C GLY A 120 -11.61 -11.24 -8.17
N GLY A 121 -12.80 -10.78 -7.84
CA GLY A 121 -13.52 -9.76 -8.60
C GLY A 121 -12.98 -8.32 -8.46
N VAL A 122 -11.98 -8.10 -7.59
CA VAL A 122 -11.30 -6.81 -7.46
C VAL A 122 -10.03 -6.80 -8.30
N THR A 123 -10.08 -6.18 -9.46
CA THR A 123 -8.92 -6.02 -10.35
C THR A 123 -7.87 -5.11 -9.72
N CYS A 124 -8.28 -3.91 -9.32
CA CYS A 124 -7.49 -2.94 -8.58
C CYS A 124 -8.36 -2.34 -7.49
N GLY A 125 -7.84 -2.20 -6.28
CA GLY A 125 -8.59 -1.67 -5.15
C GLY A 125 -7.77 -0.72 -4.29
N ILE A 126 -8.44 0.22 -3.61
CA ILE A 126 -7.81 1.02 -2.57
C ILE A 126 -7.99 0.30 -1.24
N GLY A 127 -6.89 0.01 -0.59
CA GLY A 127 -6.83 -0.62 0.72
C GLY A 127 -5.84 0.07 1.64
N ASN A 128 -5.87 -0.31 2.89
CA ASN A 128 -4.89 0.08 3.90
C ASN A 128 -4.50 -1.14 4.71
N TRP A 129 -3.29 -1.13 5.22
CA TRP A 129 -2.80 -2.16 6.12
C TRP A 129 -1.99 -1.54 7.25
N TYR A 130 -2.12 -2.08 8.44
CA TYR A 130 -1.38 -1.69 9.63
C TYR A 130 -0.72 -2.93 10.23
N VAL A 131 0.44 -2.76 10.84
CA VAL A 131 1.11 -3.86 11.54
C VAL A 131 0.28 -4.32 12.74
N ASP A 132 0.08 -5.62 12.87
CA ASP A 132 -0.53 -6.22 14.05
C ASP A 132 0.48 -6.40 15.19
N TYR A 133 1.75 -6.57 14.85
CA TYR A 133 2.90 -6.69 15.74
C TYR A 133 4.15 -6.12 15.07
N ASN A 134 5.16 -5.71 15.87
CA ASN A 134 6.36 -5.05 15.36
C ASN A 134 7.32 -6.06 14.70
N ASP A 135 6.93 -6.54 13.53
CA ASP A 135 7.73 -7.43 12.68
C ASP A 135 7.34 -7.21 11.21
N PRO A 136 8.30 -7.24 10.26
CA PRO A 136 8.03 -7.08 8.83
C PRO A 136 7.10 -8.15 8.26
N ASP A 137 7.08 -9.36 8.82
CA ASP A 137 6.14 -10.41 8.45
C ASP A 137 4.68 -9.93 8.60
N SER A 138 4.40 -9.11 9.63
CA SER A 138 3.06 -8.53 9.84
C SER A 138 2.62 -7.62 8.67
N MET A 139 3.56 -6.95 8.00
CA MET A 139 3.25 -6.14 6.82
C MET A 139 3.13 -6.99 5.55
N LEU A 140 4.11 -7.84 5.29
CA LEU A 140 4.24 -8.56 4.01
C LEU A 140 3.38 -9.83 3.92
N TYR A 141 3.06 -10.44 5.06
CA TYR A 141 2.24 -11.64 5.14
C TYR A 141 0.88 -11.54 4.43
N PRO A 142 0.13 -10.42 4.49
CA PRO A 142 -1.16 -10.31 3.80
C PRO A 142 -1.06 -10.38 2.27
N VAL A 143 0.11 -10.14 1.71
CA VAL A 143 0.35 -10.21 0.25
C VAL A 143 1.04 -11.52 -0.15
N SER A 144 1.45 -12.34 0.83
CA SER A 144 2.08 -13.63 0.55
C SER A 144 1.07 -14.68 0.10
N ASP A 145 1.47 -15.50 -0.87
CA ASP A 145 0.65 -16.58 -1.41
C ASP A 145 0.23 -17.60 -0.35
N GLY A 146 -1.05 -17.90 -0.32
CA GLY A 146 -1.62 -19.06 0.36
C GLY A 146 -1.77 -18.98 1.86
N ARG A 147 -1.42 -17.87 2.50
CA ARG A 147 -1.57 -17.78 3.96
C ARG A 147 -2.91 -17.28 4.41
N VAL A 148 -3.73 -16.64 3.56
CA VAL A 148 -4.93 -16.02 4.10
C VAL A 148 -6.06 -15.71 3.20
N ASP A 149 -7.24 -15.88 3.75
CA ASP A 149 -8.48 -15.20 3.41
C ASP A 149 -8.41 -13.65 3.41
N LEU A 150 -7.30 -13.05 3.81
CA LEU A 150 -7.08 -11.60 3.86
C LEU A 150 -6.38 -11.08 2.61
N SER A 151 -5.55 -11.87 1.94
CA SER A 151 -4.96 -11.45 0.68
C SER A 151 -6.03 -11.57 -0.41
N SER A 152 -6.60 -10.45 -0.74
CA SER A 152 -7.38 -10.30 -1.96
C SER A 152 -6.48 -10.13 -3.18
N MET A 153 -5.19 -10.25 -2.97
CA MET A 153 -4.20 -10.20 -4.02
C MET A 153 -3.94 -11.62 -4.51
N PHE A 154 -4.41 -11.92 -5.70
CA PHE A 154 -4.14 -13.18 -6.39
C PHE A 154 -2.78 -13.14 -7.13
N TRP A 155 -1.88 -12.28 -6.66
CA TRP A 155 -0.52 -12.19 -7.16
C TRP A 155 0.34 -13.31 -6.60
N HIS A 156 1.22 -13.85 -7.43
CA HIS A 156 2.09 -14.96 -7.09
C HIS A 156 3.50 -14.68 -7.58
N ASN A 157 4.49 -14.86 -6.70
CA ASN A 157 5.91 -14.82 -7.03
C ASN A 157 6.65 -15.82 -6.14
N ASP A 158 7.35 -16.76 -6.73
CA ASP A 158 8.02 -17.88 -6.02
C ASP A 158 9.19 -17.37 -5.16
N GLU A 159 9.96 -16.38 -5.63
CA GLU A 159 11.05 -15.77 -4.85
C GLU A 159 10.49 -15.05 -3.62
N PHE A 160 9.48 -14.23 -3.79
CA PHE A 160 8.81 -13.55 -2.67
C PHE A 160 8.31 -14.54 -1.62
N LYS A 161 7.66 -15.60 -2.06
CA LYS A 161 7.17 -16.66 -1.17
C LYS A 161 8.28 -17.33 -0.39
N GLN A 162 9.42 -17.63 -1.04
CA GLN A 162 10.56 -18.23 -0.36
C GLN A 162 11.19 -17.27 0.65
N LEU A 163 11.33 -15.98 0.29
CA LEU A 163 11.82 -14.94 1.21
C LEU A 163 10.94 -14.81 2.47
N MET A 164 9.61 -14.92 2.33
CA MET A 164 8.70 -14.90 3.48
C MET A 164 8.91 -16.12 4.41
N ILE A 165 9.23 -17.29 3.85
CA ILE A 165 9.54 -18.49 4.63
C ILE A 165 10.89 -18.31 5.35
N ASP A 166 11.91 -17.87 4.64
CA ASP A 166 13.27 -17.71 5.15
C ASP A 166 13.33 -16.63 6.24
N GLY A 167 12.62 -15.51 6.04
CA GLY A 167 12.57 -14.40 6.99
C GLY A 167 11.98 -14.78 8.35
N VAL A 168 10.97 -15.66 8.37
CA VAL A 168 10.36 -16.18 9.61
C VAL A 168 11.27 -17.20 10.30
N GLN A 169 12.10 -17.92 9.54
CA GLN A 169 13.00 -18.96 10.07
C GLN A 169 14.38 -18.45 10.48
N THR A 170 14.69 -17.18 10.18
CA THR A 170 15.99 -16.57 10.44
C THR A 170 15.96 -15.76 11.73
N ASP A 171 16.89 -16.03 12.64
CA ASP A 171 17.05 -15.32 13.93
C ASP A 171 18.04 -14.15 13.86
N ASP A 172 18.84 -14.04 12.78
CA ASP A 172 19.84 -12.99 12.59
C ASP A 172 19.19 -11.74 11.97
N ASP A 173 19.19 -10.63 12.69
CA ASP A 173 18.55 -9.39 12.25
C ASP A 173 19.17 -8.80 10.97
N ALA A 174 20.48 -8.99 10.73
CA ALA A 174 21.12 -8.49 9.51
C ALA A 174 20.68 -9.30 8.28
N GLN A 175 20.57 -10.61 8.41
CA GLN A 175 20.00 -11.45 7.36
C GLN A 175 18.52 -11.18 7.14
N ARG A 176 17.75 -10.97 8.20
CA ARG A 176 16.34 -10.58 8.10
C ARG A 176 16.16 -9.25 7.38
N GLN A 177 17.06 -8.29 7.66
CA GLN A 177 17.08 -6.98 6.97
C GLN A 177 17.19 -7.16 5.44
N GLU A 178 18.12 -8.00 4.98
CA GLU A 178 18.31 -8.28 3.55
C GLU A 178 17.11 -9.02 2.93
N ILE A 179 16.60 -10.03 3.63
CA ILE A 179 15.46 -10.85 3.17
C ILE A 179 14.21 -10.00 2.97
N TYR A 180 13.84 -9.20 3.97
CA TYR A 180 12.61 -8.42 3.89
C TYR A 180 12.73 -7.17 3.02
N ALA A 181 13.92 -6.56 2.92
CA ALA A 181 14.19 -5.51 1.94
C ALA A 181 14.04 -6.03 0.51
N ARG A 182 14.56 -7.24 0.23
CA ARG A 182 14.39 -7.89 -1.07
C ARG A 182 12.92 -8.22 -1.37
N ALA A 183 12.17 -8.67 -0.38
CA ALA A 183 10.74 -8.94 -0.55
C ALA A 183 9.94 -7.66 -0.87
N ASP A 184 10.25 -6.54 -0.20
CA ASP A 184 9.63 -5.25 -0.49
C ASP A 184 9.98 -4.75 -1.91
N GLU A 185 11.23 -4.86 -2.33
CA GLU A 185 11.70 -4.51 -3.67
C GLU A 185 10.94 -5.27 -4.76
N ILE A 186 10.81 -6.60 -4.63
CA ILE A 186 10.04 -7.41 -5.57
C ILE A 186 8.59 -6.91 -5.65
N LEU A 187 7.95 -6.70 -4.50
CA LEU A 187 6.53 -6.34 -4.43
C LEU A 187 6.23 -4.98 -5.07
N THR A 188 7.09 -3.99 -4.82
CA THR A 188 6.82 -2.58 -5.11
C THR A 188 7.60 -2.03 -6.30
N HIS A 189 8.78 -2.57 -6.63
CA HIS A 189 9.70 -1.99 -7.62
C HIS A 189 9.97 -2.90 -8.84
N GLU A 190 9.81 -4.22 -8.72
CA GLU A 190 10.00 -5.12 -9.85
C GLU A 190 8.66 -5.60 -10.42
N GLU A 191 7.78 -6.10 -9.55
CA GLU A 191 6.49 -6.63 -9.96
C GLU A 191 5.38 -5.57 -9.93
N PHE A 192 5.59 -4.47 -9.22
CA PHE A 192 4.57 -3.41 -9.06
C PHE A 192 3.20 -3.97 -8.68
N ALA A 193 3.20 -5.02 -7.87
CA ALA A 193 1.98 -5.69 -7.45
C ALA A 193 1.14 -4.81 -6.51
N VAL A 194 1.80 -3.89 -5.81
CA VAL A 194 1.21 -2.84 -4.97
C VAL A 194 1.81 -1.49 -5.35
N ALA A 195 0.96 -0.52 -5.67
CA ALA A 195 1.36 0.89 -5.74
C ALA A 195 1.11 1.53 -4.38
N MET A 196 2.16 1.67 -3.57
CA MET A 196 2.07 2.36 -2.29
C MET A 196 1.81 3.85 -2.51
N LEU A 197 0.98 4.43 -1.66
CA LEU A 197 0.54 5.83 -1.80
C LEU A 197 1.15 6.73 -0.73
N TYR A 198 1.01 6.35 0.54
CA TYR A 198 1.43 7.16 1.67
C TYR A 198 1.51 6.37 2.97
N ASN A 199 2.22 6.93 3.94
CA ASN A 199 2.15 6.54 5.34
C ASN A 199 1.30 7.55 6.11
N GLU A 200 0.31 7.09 6.87
CA GLU A 200 -0.52 7.94 7.72
C GLU A 200 0.25 8.40 8.96
N THR A 201 0.02 9.64 9.37
CA THR A 201 0.49 10.14 10.66
C THR A 201 -0.63 10.01 11.69
N LEU A 202 -0.37 9.31 12.77
CA LEU A 202 -1.32 9.17 13.84
C LEU A 202 -1.33 10.42 14.73
N PHE A 203 -2.49 11.05 14.84
CA PHE A 203 -2.72 12.17 15.73
C PHE A 203 -3.59 11.75 16.91
N TYR A 204 -3.21 12.17 18.10
CA TYR A 204 -4.05 12.01 19.28
C TYR A 204 -4.05 13.27 20.13
N LEU A 205 -5.17 13.52 20.78
CA LEU A 205 -5.34 14.64 21.70
C LEU A 205 -5.54 14.08 23.11
N LYS A 206 -4.74 14.58 24.06
CA LYS A 206 -4.91 14.29 25.48
C LYS A 206 -5.00 15.59 26.29
N LYS A 207 -5.73 15.55 27.39
CA LYS A 207 -5.75 16.68 28.33
C LYS A 207 -4.38 16.78 29.02
N PRO A 208 -3.90 17.99 29.39
CA PRO A 208 -2.59 18.17 30.01
C PRO A 208 -2.38 17.40 31.33
N TYR A 209 -3.48 17.12 32.03
CA TYR A 209 -3.46 16.37 33.26
C TYR A 209 -3.40 14.83 33.07
N VAL A 210 -3.50 14.33 31.85
CA VAL A 210 -3.30 12.89 31.54
C VAL A 210 -1.81 12.67 31.33
N LYS A 211 -1.19 11.87 32.20
CA LYS A 211 0.24 11.52 32.17
C LYS A 211 0.43 10.05 31.77
N ASP A 212 1.66 9.72 31.38
CA ASP A 212 2.13 8.34 31.14
C ASP A 212 1.21 7.52 30.21
N PHE A 213 0.63 8.22 29.25
CA PHE A 213 -0.18 7.67 28.18
C PHE A 213 0.68 7.45 26.96
N GLU A 214 0.70 6.24 26.42
CA GLU A 214 1.49 5.86 25.26
C GLU A 214 0.61 5.32 24.14
N VAL A 215 0.94 5.69 22.90
CA VAL A 215 0.42 5.05 21.68
C VAL A 215 1.56 4.28 21.04
N THR A 216 1.38 2.98 20.91
CA THR A 216 2.40 2.11 20.36
C THR A 216 2.50 2.22 18.84
N PHE A 217 3.60 1.74 18.28
CA PHE A 217 3.81 1.60 16.83
C PHE A 217 2.69 0.82 16.13
N THR A 218 2.05 -0.12 16.81
CA THR A 218 0.91 -0.89 16.30
C THR A 218 -0.44 -0.18 16.46
N TYR A 219 -0.46 1.13 16.65
CA TYR A 219 -1.67 1.96 16.84
C TYR A 219 -2.51 1.59 18.07
N ARG A 220 -1.91 0.89 19.04
CA ARG A 220 -2.60 0.52 20.27
C ARG A 220 -2.33 1.54 21.35
N THR A 221 -3.38 1.92 22.04
CA THR A 221 -3.30 2.81 23.19
C THR A 221 -3.02 2.00 24.47
N MET A 222 -1.92 2.32 25.14
CA MET A 222 -1.53 1.68 26.39
C MET A 222 -1.91 2.58 27.56
N PHE A 223 -2.83 2.09 28.40
CA PHE A 223 -3.30 2.79 29.59
C PHE A 223 -2.70 2.22 30.89
N LYS A 224 -1.83 1.21 30.79
CA LYS A 224 -1.31 0.49 31.96
C LYS A 224 -0.67 1.41 32.98
N ASP A 225 0.09 2.40 32.51
CA ASP A 225 0.85 3.33 33.34
C ASP A 225 0.23 4.74 33.34
N ALA A 226 -0.93 4.91 32.70
CA ALA A 226 -1.60 6.22 32.59
C ALA A 226 -2.10 6.69 33.95
N ASP A 227 -1.83 7.97 34.27
CA ASP A 227 -2.25 8.64 35.50
C ASP A 227 -2.96 9.96 35.21
N ILE A 228 -3.72 10.45 36.21
CA ILE A 228 -4.45 11.72 36.16
C ILE A 228 -3.93 12.62 37.26
N GLU A 229 -3.14 13.62 36.92
CA GLU A 229 -2.76 14.70 37.82
C GLU A 229 -3.98 15.58 38.13
N LYS A 230 -4.37 15.68 39.40
CA LYS A 230 -5.47 16.55 39.87
C LYS A 230 -4.96 17.91 40.27
#